data_fb5d66021d32e1700af263b3f2c75f7a
#
_entry.id   fb5d66021d32e1700af263b3f2c75f7a
#
_cell.length_a   1.000
_cell.length_b   1.000
_cell.length_c   1.000
_cell.angle_alpha   90.00
_cell.angle_beta   90.00
_cell.angle_gamma   90.00
#
_symmetry.space_group_name_H-M   'P 1'
#
loop_
_entity.id
_entity.type
_entity.pdbx_description
1 polymer ?
#
loop_
_entity_poly.entity_id
_entity_poly.type
_entity_poly.pdbx_seq_one_letter_code
_entity_poly.pdbx_strand_id
1 'polypeptide(L)'
;MGLNCGATMSIQKTITPIDNSVYLERPLSTQNEIDNVIENSKKSFQSWKSTSIDDRIKIINKFIDNLIALKPEVSKEICWQIGRPISQCGNELRGFEERSRHMVEIAKESLRDIPATKNDEFDNYIYKSPLGVI
;
A
#
# COMPACT_ATOMS: atom_id res chain seq x y z
N MET A 1 -24.12 3.97 -39.43
CA MET A 1 -22.82 3.26 -39.43
C MET A 1 -22.05 3.73 -38.21
N GLY A 2 -22.16 3.01 -37.11
CA GLY A 2 -21.43 3.34 -35.88
C GLY A 2 -20.02 2.79 -35.98
N LEU A 3 -19.03 3.65 -35.96
CA LEU A 3 -17.63 3.26 -35.80
C LEU A 3 -17.45 2.71 -34.37
N ASN A 4 -17.40 1.40 -34.28
CA ASN A 4 -16.98 0.70 -33.06
C ASN A 4 -15.48 0.99 -32.90
N CYS A 5 -15.13 2.05 -32.19
CA CYS A 5 -13.76 2.32 -31.81
C CYS A 5 -13.41 1.30 -30.71
N GLY A 6 -12.93 0.14 -31.15
CA GLY A 6 -12.36 -0.84 -30.26
C GLY A 6 -11.22 -0.19 -29.50
N ALA A 7 -11.43 0.11 -28.22
CA ALA A 7 -10.38 0.63 -27.36
C ALA A 7 -9.24 -0.39 -27.35
N THR A 8 -8.15 -0.07 -28.03
CA THR A 8 -6.93 -0.86 -28.00
C THR A 8 -6.43 -0.81 -26.56
N MET A 9 -6.49 -1.94 -25.86
CA MET A 9 -5.98 -2.02 -24.47
C MET A 9 -4.49 -1.72 -24.51
N SER A 10 -4.09 -0.62 -23.89
CA SER A 10 -2.69 -0.27 -23.73
C SER A 10 -2.03 -1.27 -22.80
N ILE A 11 -0.87 -1.80 -23.20
CA ILE A 11 -0.12 -2.80 -22.44
C ILE A 11 1.15 -2.14 -21.92
N GLN A 12 1.36 -2.21 -20.61
CA GLN A 12 2.64 -1.87 -20.00
C GLN A 12 3.56 -3.11 -20.08
N LYS A 13 4.79 -2.89 -20.51
CA LYS A 13 5.84 -3.91 -20.55
C LYS A 13 6.93 -3.57 -19.54
N THR A 14 7.26 -4.54 -18.70
CA THR A 14 8.45 -4.48 -17.84
C THR A 14 9.59 -5.15 -18.59
N ILE A 15 10.62 -4.37 -18.94
CA ILE A 15 11.84 -4.87 -19.56
C ILE A 15 12.83 -5.18 -18.44
N THR A 16 13.33 -6.41 -18.41
CA THR A 16 14.37 -6.76 -17.44
C THR A 16 15.72 -6.18 -17.86
N PRO A 17 16.47 -5.55 -16.95
CA PRO A 17 17.81 -5.06 -17.25
C PRO A 17 18.87 -6.18 -17.30
N ILE A 18 18.49 -7.43 -17.01
CA ILE A 18 19.42 -8.57 -17.04
C ILE A 18 19.81 -8.93 -18.45
N ASP A 19 18.84 -9.01 -19.36
CA ASP A 19 19.05 -9.41 -20.75
C ASP A 19 18.25 -8.59 -21.77
N ASN A 20 17.56 -7.54 -21.32
CA ASN A 20 16.68 -6.66 -22.09
C ASN A 20 15.45 -7.37 -22.70
N SER A 21 15.08 -8.53 -22.20
CA SER A 21 13.84 -9.21 -22.61
C SER A 21 12.61 -8.60 -21.92
N VAL A 22 11.42 -8.86 -22.49
CA VAL A 22 10.16 -8.54 -21.85
C VAL A 22 9.91 -9.56 -20.74
N TYR A 23 10.02 -9.12 -19.50
CA TYR A 23 9.80 -9.96 -18.32
C TYR A 23 8.31 -10.14 -18.01
N LEU A 24 7.52 -9.06 -18.14
CA LEU A 24 6.12 -9.05 -17.78
C LEU A 24 5.35 -8.05 -18.65
N GLU A 25 4.14 -8.46 -19.06
CA GLU A 25 3.18 -7.58 -19.72
C GLU A 25 1.91 -7.48 -18.86
N ARG A 26 1.38 -6.27 -18.72
CA ARG A 26 0.13 -6.01 -17.98
C ARG A 26 -0.76 -5.06 -18.77
N PRO A 27 -2.05 -5.37 -18.92
CA PRO A 27 -2.98 -4.39 -19.46
C PRO A 27 -3.09 -3.21 -18.52
N LEU A 28 -3.15 -2.00 -19.05
CA LEU A 28 -3.50 -0.82 -18.27
C LEU A 28 -5.00 -0.82 -17.96
N SER A 29 -5.35 -0.32 -16.79
CA SER A 29 -6.75 -0.18 -16.39
C SER A 29 -7.50 0.80 -17.30
N THR A 30 -8.73 0.48 -17.62
CA THR A 30 -9.66 1.39 -18.28
C THR A 30 -10.13 2.49 -17.32
N GLN A 31 -10.64 3.59 -17.86
CA GLN A 31 -11.21 4.67 -17.04
C GLN A 31 -12.34 4.14 -16.13
N ASN A 32 -13.21 3.28 -16.63
CA ASN A 32 -14.29 2.68 -15.84
C ASN A 32 -13.79 1.83 -14.66
N GLU A 33 -12.71 1.07 -14.85
CA GLU A 33 -12.09 0.30 -13.77
C GLU A 33 -11.50 1.23 -12.70
N ILE A 34 -10.82 2.29 -13.13
CA ILE A 34 -10.27 3.32 -12.22
C ILE A 34 -11.39 3.96 -11.40
N ASP A 35 -12.46 4.43 -12.06
CA ASP A 35 -13.59 5.08 -11.41
C ASP A 35 -14.28 4.13 -10.41
N ASN A 36 -14.47 2.86 -10.79
CA ASN A 36 -15.04 1.84 -9.90
C ASN A 36 -14.17 1.58 -8.67
N VAL A 37 -12.85 1.48 -8.84
CA VAL A 37 -11.92 1.29 -7.72
C VAL A 37 -11.97 2.48 -6.76
N ILE A 38 -11.98 3.71 -7.26
CA ILE A 38 -12.09 4.93 -6.46
C ILE A 38 -13.41 4.94 -5.66
N GLU A 39 -14.55 4.68 -6.32
CA GLU A 39 -15.85 4.66 -5.64
C GLU A 39 -15.95 3.56 -4.58
N ASN A 40 -15.44 2.37 -4.87
CA ASN A 40 -15.39 1.27 -3.89
C ASN A 40 -14.48 1.62 -2.70
N SER A 41 -13.35 2.26 -2.96
CA SER A 41 -12.43 2.72 -1.91
C SER A 41 -13.08 3.77 -1.01
N LYS A 42 -13.82 4.74 -1.57
CA LYS A 42 -14.59 5.74 -0.80
C LYS A 42 -15.64 5.07 0.10
N LYS A 43 -16.37 4.09 -0.43
CA LYS A 43 -17.37 3.33 0.36
C LYS A 43 -16.70 2.56 1.49
N SER A 44 -15.62 1.84 1.20
CA SER A 44 -14.88 1.05 2.18
C SER A 44 -14.24 1.94 3.26
N PHE A 45 -13.82 3.15 2.92
CA PHE A 45 -13.26 4.09 3.87
C PHE A 45 -14.23 4.43 5.00
N GLN A 46 -15.55 4.47 4.74
CA GLN A 46 -16.53 4.80 5.78
C GLN A 46 -16.53 3.81 6.95
N SER A 47 -16.32 2.52 6.68
CA SER A 47 -16.15 1.50 7.73
C SER A 47 -14.71 1.44 8.25
N TRP A 48 -13.72 1.57 7.35
CA TRP A 48 -12.31 1.50 7.72
C TRP A 48 -11.89 2.58 8.71
N LYS A 49 -12.37 3.82 8.55
CA LYS A 49 -12.06 4.93 9.48
C LYS A 49 -12.50 4.66 10.92
N SER A 50 -13.52 3.81 11.10
CA SER A 50 -14.04 3.41 12.42
C SER A 50 -13.35 2.18 13.01
N THR A 51 -12.44 1.53 12.24
CA THR A 51 -11.68 0.37 12.72
C THR A 51 -10.69 0.82 13.79
N SER A 52 -10.67 0.13 14.93
CA SER A 52 -9.76 0.46 16.03
C SER A 52 -8.28 0.39 15.60
N ILE A 53 -7.42 1.15 16.27
CA ILE A 53 -5.97 1.07 16.03
C ILE A 53 -5.47 -0.34 16.28
N ASP A 54 -5.96 -1.02 17.32
CA ASP A 54 -5.56 -2.39 17.65
C ASP A 54 -5.90 -3.39 16.54
N ASP A 55 -7.06 -3.27 15.92
CA ASP A 55 -7.45 -4.16 14.83
C ASP A 55 -6.69 -3.85 13.54
N ARG A 56 -6.40 -2.58 13.26
CA ARG A 56 -5.51 -2.21 12.15
C ARG A 56 -4.10 -2.77 12.37
N ILE A 57 -3.55 -2.69 13.58
CA ILE A 57 -2.26 -3.28 13.96
C ILE A 57 -2.24 -4.79 13.70
N LYS A 58 -3.30 -5.52 14.08
CA LYS A 58 -3.40 -6.97 13.80
C LYS A 58 -3.36 -7.27 12.31
N ILE A 59 -4.11 -6.51 11.51
CA ILE A 59 -4.15 -6.67 10.05
C ILE A 59 -2.77 -6.42 9.43
N ILE A 60 -2.11 -5.31 9.83
CA ILE A 60 -0.79 -4.95 9.31
C ILE A 60 0.27 -5.98 9.72
N ASN A 61 0.28 -6.46 10.96
CA ASN A 61 1.20 -7.52 11.37
C ASN A 61 1.02 -8.79 10.53
N LYS A 62 -0.22 -9.22 10.30
CA LYS A 62 -0.50 -10.37 9.44
C LYS A 62 -0.03 -10.14 8.00
N PHE A 63 -0.19 -8.93 7.48
CA PHE A 63 0.34 -8.57 6.16
C PHE A 63 1.86 -8.66 6.11
N ILE A 64 2.56 -8.12 7.12
CA ILE A 64 4.03 -8.20 7.22
C ILE A 64 4.47 -9.65 7.24
N ASP A 65 3.88 -10.49 8.11
CA ASP A 65 4.23 -11.90 8.23
C ASP A 65 4.06 -12.65 6.90
N ASN A 66 2.93 -12.43 6.22
CA ASN A 66 2.66 -13.05 4.92
C ASN A 66 3.66 -12.60 3.84
N LEU A 67 4.01 -11.30 3.81
CA LEU A 67 4.97 -10.80 2.82
C LEU A 67 6.40 -11.33 3.09
N ILE A 68 6.80 -11.42 4.34
CA ILE A 68 8.10 -11.97 4.72
C ILE A 68 8.19 -13.48 4.40
N ALA A 69 7.09 -14.21 4.54
CA ALA A 69 7.02 -15.62 4.13
C ALA A 69 7.28 -15.82 2.63
N LEU A 70 6.99 -14.81 1.79
CA LEU A 70 7.24 -14.81 0.34
C LEU A 70 8.63 -14.27 -0.03
N LYS A 71 9.56 -14.17 0.92
CA LYS A 71 10.88 -13.57 0.70
C LYS A 71 11.65 -14.13 -0.51
N PRO A 72 11.71 -15.46 -0.76
CA PRO A 72 12.41 -16.00 -1.91
C PRO A 72 11.80 -15.52 -3.24
N GLU A 73 10.48 -15.56 -3.35
CA GLU A 73 9.73 -15.17 -4.54
C GLU A 73 9.90 -13.68 -4.82
N VAL A 74 9.68 -12.83 -3.79
CA VAL A 74 9.81 -11.37 -3.92
C VAL A 74 11.25 -10.98 -4.24
N SER A 75 12.26 -11.66 -3.67
CA SER A 75 13.67 -11.42 -4.00
C SER A 75 13.96 -11.71 -5.48
N LYS A 76 13.38 -12.77 -6.03
CA LYS A 76 13.48 -13.11 -7.45
C LYS A 76 12.85 -12.03 -8.32
N GLU A 77 11.64 -11.57 -7.95
CA GLU A 77 10.94 -10.49 -8.67
C GLU A 77 11.75 -9.19 -8.68
N ILE A 78 12.33 -8.79 -7.55
CA ILE A 78 13.20 -7.61 -7.45
C ILE A 78 14.43 -7.76 -8.37
N CYS A 79 15.07 -8.93 -8.37
CA CYS A 79 16.20 -9.20 -9.22
C CYS A 79 15.84 -9.02 -10.72
N TRP A 80 14.75 -9.66 -11.17
CA TRP A 80 14.38 -9.65 -12.57
C TRP A 80 13.78 -8.31 -13.04
N GLN A 81 12.99 -7.63 -12.21
CA GLN A 81 12.32 -6.40 -12.62
C GLN A 81 13.24 -5.17 -12.61
N ILE A 82 14.20 -5.10 -11.70
CA ILE A 82 15.07 -3.92 -11.53
C ILE A 82 16.57 -4.22 -11.60
N GLY A 83 16.97 -5.48 -11.81
CA GLY A 83 18.37 -5.87 -11.97
C GLY A 83 19.19 -5.84 -10.68
N ARG A 84 18.58 -5.85 -9.50
CA ARG A 84 19.33 -5.88 -8.25
C ARG A 84 20.02 -7.25 -8.08
N PRO A 85 21.30 -7.31 -7.65
CA PRO A 85 21.94 -8.59 -7.37
C PRO A 85 21.12 -9.45 -6.41
N ILE A 86 20.87 -10.71 -6.75
CA ILE A 86 19.99 -11.61 -5.98
C ILE A 86 20.43 -11.74 -4.51
N SER A 87 21.74 -11.72 -4.25
CA SER A 87 22.32 -11.74 -2.90
C SER A 87 21.94 -10.53 -2.04
N GLN A 88 21.50 -9.43 -2.67
CA GLN A 88 21.11 -8.19 -2.00
C GLN A 88 19.60 -7.98 -1.94
N CYS A 89 18.82 -8.70 -2.75
CA CYS A 89 17.37 -8.51 -2.82
C CYS A 89 16.67 -8.76 -1.48
N GLY A 90 17.15 -9.74 -0.70
CA GLY A 90 16.60 -10.02 0.63
C GLY A 90 16.76 -8.88 1.65
N ASN A 91 17.64 -7.91 1.41
CA ASN A 91 17.82 -6.74 2.27
C ASN A 91 16.64 -5.76 2.16
N GLU A 92 15.98 -5.70 0.99
CA GLU A 92 14.79 -4.85 0.82
C GLU A 92 13.65 -5.31 1.73
N LEU A 93 13.41 -6.62 1.79
CA LEU A 93 12.38 -7.17 2.67
C LEU A 93 12.74 -7.03 4.15
N ARG A 94 14.02 -7.18 4.50
CA ARG A 94 14.47 -6.92 5.87
C ARG A 94 14.20 -5.45 6.27
N GLY A 95 14.61 -4.50 5.44
CA GLY A 95 14.37 -3.07 5.70
C GLY A 95 12.88 -2.70 5.70
N PHE A 96 12.06 -3.37 4.88
CA PHE A 96 10.60 -3.25 4.93
C PHE A 96 10.07 -3.75 6.27
N GLU A 97 10.47 -4.96 6.70
CA GLU A 97 10.00 -5.55 7.95
C GLU A 97 10.37 -4.69 9.16
N GLU A 98 11.63 -4.28 9.29
CA GLU A 98 12.11 -3.44 10.39
C GLU A 98 11.30 -2.15 10.50
N ARG A 99 11.14 -1.43 9.39
CA ARG A 99 10.38 -0.16 9.38
C ARG A 99 8.90 -0.36 9.65
N SER A 100 8.28 -1.37 9.05
CA SER A 100 6.86 -1.63 9.23
C SER A 100 6.52 -2.02 10.66
N ARG A 101 7.33 -2.88 11.29
CA ARG A 101 7.13 -3.26 12.70
C ARG A 101 7.36 -2.06 13.63
N HIS A 102 8.36 -1.24 13.37
CA HIS A 102 8.56 -0.02 14.15
C HIS A 102 7.37 0.94 14.02
N MET A 103 6.84 1.16 12.81
CA MET A 103 5.65 2.00 12.61
C MET A 103 4.42 1.44 13.34
N VAL A 104 4.26 0.12 13.37
CA VAL A 104 3.20 -0.55 14.14
C VAL A 104 3.37 -0.33 15.65
N GLU A 105 4.60 -0.45 16.15
CA GLU A 105 4.94 -0.25 17.56
C GLU A 105 4.56 1.15 18.04
N ILE A 106 4.94 2.17 17.28
CA ILE A 106 4.68 3.57 17.67
C ILE A 106 3.26 4.07 17.33
N ALA A 107 2.45 3.26 16.60
CA ALA A 107 1.18 3.72 16.03
C ALA A 107 0.19 4.24 17.09
N LYS A 108 0.04 3.55 18.22
CA LYS A 108 -0.90 3.96 19.28
C LYS A 108 -0.56 5.33 19.84
N GLU A 109 0.70 5.55 20.15
CA GLU A 109 1.18 6.81 20.71
C GLU A 109 1.13 7.93 19.66
N SER A 110 1.60 7.64 18.45
CA SER A 110 1.67 8.62 17.36
C SER A 110 0.31 9.06 16.84
N LEU A 111 -0.71 8.22 16.95
CA LEU A 111 -2.06 8.50 16.43
C LEU A 111 -3.07 8.91 17.51
N ARG A 112 -2.67 8.97 18.78
CA ARG A 112 -3.55 9.46 19.84
C ARG A 112 -3.86 10.95 19.68
N ASP A 113 -4.98 11.37 20.21
CA ASP A 113 -5.32 12.78 20.33
C ASP A 113 -4.33 13.49 21.26
N ILE A 114 -3.99 14.71 20.94
CA ILE A 114 -3.06 15.52 21.73
C ILE A 114 -3.86 16.48 22.58
N PRO A 115 -3.86 16.36 23.92
CA PRO A 115 -4.49 17.35 24.79
C PRO A 115 -3.77 18.69 24.61
N ALA A 116 -4.53 19.75 24.36
CA ALA A 116 -4.01 21.10 24.19
C ALA A 116 -4.12 21.89 25.51
N THR A 117 -5.27 22.48 25.78
CA THR A 117 -5.52 23.25 26.99
C THR A 117 -6.76 22.71 27.71
N LYS A 118 -6.68 22.71 29.03
CA LYS A 118 -7.82 22.37 29.89
C LYS A 118 -8.18 23.60 30.72
N ASN A 119 -9.49 23.94 30.75
CA ASN A 119 -10.04 24.88 31.70
C ASN A 119 -11.29 24.27 32.36
N ASP A 120 -11.94 24.99 33.26
CA ASP A 120 -13.07 24.48 34.02
C ASP A 120 -14.34 24.21 33.17
N GLU A 121 -14.38 24.75 31.95
CA GLU A 121 -15.53 24.64 31.04
C GLU A 121 -15.28 23.70 29.86
N PHE A 122 -14.00 23.57 29.39
CA PHE A 122 -13.68 22.84 28.15
C PHE A 122 -12.37 22.07 28.27
N ASP A 123 -12.38 20.86 27.69
CA ASP A 123 -11.20 20.08 27.37
C ASP A 123 -10.90 20.21 25.86
N ASN A 124 -9.77 20.81 25.50
CA ASN A 124 -9.36 21.03 24.10
C ASN A 124 -8.36 19.97 23.66
N TYR A 125 -8.57 19.42 22.47
CA TYR A 125 -7.71 18.41 21.85
C TYR A 125 -7.37 18.74 20.41
N ILE A 126 -6.17 18.32 19.97
CA ILE A 126 -5.84 18.21 18.54
C ILE A 126 -6.21 16.79 18.12
N TYR A 127 -7.29 16.67 17.36
CA TYR A 127 -7.75 15.39 16.85
C TYR A 127 -7.06 15.05 15.52
N LYS A 128 -6.57 13.81 15.38
CA LYS A 128 -5.96 13.30 14.16
C LYS A 128 -7.01 12.57 13.31
N SER A 129 -7.53 13.26 12.30
CA SER A 129 -8.54 12.72 11.40
C SER A 129 -7.90 11.95 10.24
N PRO A 130 -8.43 10.78 9.83
CA PRO A 130 -8.00 10.11 8.62
C PRO A 130 -8.19 10.97 7.38
N LEU A 131 -7.21 10.99 6.46
CA LEU A 131 -7.23 11.81 5.24
C LEU A 131 -8.26 11.34 4.22
N GLY A 132 -8.57 10.06 4.19
CA GLY A 132 -9.47 9.46 3.21
C GLY A 132 -8.75 8.51 2.25
N VAL A 133 -9.24 8.44 1.03
CA VAL A 133 -8.61 7.71 -0.08
C VAL A 133 -7.54 8.61 -0.68
N ILE A 134 -6.33 8.07 -0.81
CA ILE A 134 -5.15 8.76 -1.34
C ILE A 134 -4.76 8.10 -2.67
#